data_f5065cd631771d2c5be824cc88c346cd
#
_entry.id   f5065cd631771d2c5be824cc88c346cd
#
_cell.length_a   1.000
_cell.length_b   1.000
_cell.length_c   1.000
_cell.angle_alpha   90.00
_cell.angle_beta   90.00
_cell.angle_gamma   90.00
#
_symmetry.space_group_name_H-M   'P 1'
#
loop_
_entity.id
_entity.type
_entity.pdbx_description
1 polymer ?
#
loop_
_entity_poly.entity_id
_entity_poly.type
_entity_poly.pdbx_seq_one_letter_code
_entity_poly.pdbx_strand_id
1 'polypeptide(L)'
;MEKRLLTLDVKDGAWSIFILYLTRKGGEEATKDYLNPLVKEATQILIDEVYEPHYAHYKDDFGTLIEGFFSDEPRFGNEKGTEARIGS
;
A
#
# COMPACT_ATOMS: atom_id res chain seq x y z
N MET A 1 20.47 14.04 12.63
CA MET A 1 19.43 14.13 11.58
C MET A 1 20.07 14.66 10.30
N GLU A 2 20.07 13.87 9.27
CA GLU A 2 20.59 14.31 7.98
C GLU A 2 19.63 15.31 7.34
N LYS A 3 20.18 16.42 6.89
CA LYS A 3 19.44 17.35 6.03
C LYS A 3 19.61 16.90 4.58
N ARG A 4 18.50 16.70 3.90
CA ARG A 4 18.48 16.42 2.48
C ARG A 4 17.94 17.64 1.74
N LEU A 5 18.66 18.05 0.70
CA LEU A 5 18.24 19.15 -0.15
C LEU A 5 17.79 18.61 -1.49
N LEU A 6 16.63 19.08 -1.92
CA LEU A 6 16.13 18.86 -3.26
C LEU A 6 16.15 20.21 -3.98
N THR A 7 16.89 20.28 -5.08
CA THR A 7 16.96 21.48 -5.90
C THR A 7 16.26 21.20 -7.23
N LEU A 8 15.31 22.05 -7.57
CA LEU A 8 14.58 21.98 -8.81
C LEU A 8 14.84 23.24 -9.64
N ASP A 9 15.11 23.05 -10.92
CA ASP A 9 15.32 24.14 -11.86
C ASP A 9 14.11 24.17 -12.82
N VAL A 10 13.27 25.18 -12.67
CA VAL A 10 12.01 25.32 -13.41
C VAL A 10 11.96 26.67 -14.12
N LYS A 11 11.18 26.73 -15.18
CA LYS A 11 10.92 27.99 -15.89
C LYS A 11 10.05 28.91 -15.03
N ASP A 12 10.09 30.21 -15.31
CA ASP A 12 9.20 31.18 -14.66
C ASP A 12 7.75 30.80 -14.84
N GLY A 13 6.97 30.94 -13.79
CA GLY A 13 5.56 30.59 -13.79
C GLY A 13 5.04 30.27 -12.40
N ALA A 14 3.77 29.91 -12.32
CA ALA A 14 3.15 29.42 -11.11
C ALA A 14 3.28 27.88 -11.08
N TRP A 15 3.92 27.36 -10.06
CA TRP A 15 4.22 25.94 -9.93
C TRP A 15 3.69 25.39 -8.61
N SER A 16 3.28 24.14 -8.66
CA SER A 16 3.00 23.34 -7.45
C SER A 16 4.00 22.18 -7.40
N ILE A 17 4.56 21.98 -6.23
CA ILE A 17 5.54 20.92 -6.00
C ILE A 17 4.91 19.87 -5.11
N PHE A 18 4.91 18.62 -5.57
CA PHE A 18 4.40 17.48 -4.83
C PHE A 18 5.55 16.56 -4.50
N ILE A 19 5.69 16.24 -3.22
CA ILE A 19 6.73 15.32 -2.75
C ILE A 19 6.03 14.05 -2.28
N LEU A 20 6.33 12.94 -2.94
CA LEU A 20 5.87 11.63 -2.52
C LEU A 20 6.95 10.98 -1.67
N TYR A 21 6.54 10.42 -0.56
CA TYR A 21 7.45 9.70 0.32
C TYR A 21 6.75 8.52 0.98
N LEU A 22 7.53 7.52 1.32
CA LEU A 22 7.07 6.37 2.06
C LEU A 22 7.39 6.55 3.54
N THR A 23 6.42 6.28 4.39
CA THR A 23 6.61 6.39 5.82
C THR A 23 5.80 5.33 6.55
N ARG A 24 6.33 4.89 7.68
CA ARG A 24 5.59 4.06 8.63
C ARG A 24 4.95 4.90 9.74
N LYS A 25 5.18 6.21 9.70
CA LYS A 25 4.60 7.17 10.65
C LYS A 25 3.41 7.88 10.01
N GLY A 26 2.42 8.17 10.77
CA GLY A 26 1.28 8.93 10.27
C GLY A 26 0.02 8.13 10.01
N GLY A 27 0.05 6.83 10.17
CA GLY A 27 -1.13 5.99 10.09
C GLY A 27 -1.85 5.84 11.43
N GLU A 28 -2.94 5.12 11.41
CA GLU A 28 -3.62 4.67 12.61
C GLU A 28 -2.84 3.52 13.26
N GLU A 29 -2.81 3.49 14.60
CA GLU A 29 -2.12 2.45 15.34
C GLU A 29 -2.62 1.04 14.97
N ALA A 30 -3.92 0.90 14.76
CA ALA A 30 -4.52 -0.39 14.43
C ALA A 30 -4.11 -0.94 13.06
N THR A 31 -3.64 -0.08 12.17
CA THR A 31 -3.29 -0.46 10.79
C THR A 31 -1.86 -0.11 10.40
N LYS A 32 -1.02 0.17 11.38
CA LYS A 32 0.39 0.57 11.14
C LYS A 32 1.20 -0.46 10.38
N ASP A 33 0.85 -1.72 10.53
CA ASP A 33 1.56 -2.84 9.92
C ASP A 33 0.87 -3.36 8.65
N TYR A 34 -0.11 -2.60 8.15
CA TYR A 34 -0.78 -2.97 6.91
C TYR A 34 0.20 -2.92 5.74
N LEU A 35 0.11 -3.91 4.86
CA LEU A 35 0.97 -3.98 3.68
C LEU A 35 0.74 -2.79 2.74
N ASN A 36 1.78 -2.39 2.04
CA ASN A 36 1.67 -1.38 1.00
C ASN A 36 1.36 -2.04 -0.34
N PRO A 37 0.11 -1.95 -0.86
CA PRO A 37 -0.27 -2.61 -2.10
C PRO A 37 0.41 -2.03 -3.34
N LEU A 38 1.06 -0.87 -3.22
CA LEU A 38 1.82 -0.27 -4.31
C LEU A 38 3.24 -0.86 -4.42
N VAL A 39 3.66 -1.66 -3.45
CA VAL A 39 4.97 -2.31 -3.44
C VAL A 39 4.78 -3.78 -3.79
N LYS A 40 5.35 -4.19 -4.92
CA LYS A 40 5.20 -5.55 -5.44
C LYS A 40 5.66 -6.62 -4.43
N GLU A 41 6.77 -6.37 -3.77
CA GLU A 41 7.33 -7.30 -2.78
C GLU A 41 6.39 -7.50 -1.58
N ALA A 42 5.71 -6.46 -1.14
CA ALA A 42 4.73 -6.55 -0.06
C ALA A 42 3.51 -7.38 -0.49
N THR A 43 3.04 -7.18 -1.70
CA THR A 43 1.95 -7.96 -2.27
C THR A 43 2.34 -9.43 -2.43
N GLN A 44 3.59 -9.69 -2.81
CA GLN A 44 4.08 -11.06 -2.92
C GLN A 44 4.06 -11.79 -1.58
N ILE A 45 4.38 -11.11 -0.49
CA ILE A 45 4.28 -11.68 0.86
C ILE A 45 2.84 -12.11 1.17
N LEU A 46 1.86 -11.28 0.84
CA LEU A 46 0.45 -11.63 1.02
C LEU A 46 0.07 -12.90 0.22
N ILE A 47 0.52 -12.97 -1.01
CA ILE A 47 0.28 -14.14 -1.86
C ILE A 47 0.90 -15.40 -1.24
N ASP A 48 2.16 -15.32 -0.84
CA ASP A 48 2.92 -16.47 -0.34
C ASP A 48 2.42 -16.95 1.02
N GLU A 49 1.99 -16.04 1.89
CA GLU A 49 1.60 -16.36 3.26
C GLU A 49 0.11 -16.68 3.40
N VAL A 50 -0.73 -16.21 2.49
CA VAL A 50 -2.18 -16.37 2.58
C VAL A 50 -2.73 -17.17 1.41
N TYR A 51 -2.58 -16.69 0.20
CA TYR A 51 -3.23 -17.30 -0.96
C TYR A 51 -2.62 -18.65 -1.35
N GLU A 52 -1.31 -18.74 -1.44
CA GLU A 52 -0.63 -19.97 -1.82
C GLU A 52 -0.88 -21.12 -0.84
N PRO A 53 -0.80 -20.93 0.49
CA PRO A 53 -1.11 -22.00 1.42
C PRO A 53 -2.56 -22.50 1.32
N HIS A 54 -3.53 -21.60 1.14
CA HIS A 54 -4.92 -21.98 0.95
C HIS A 54 -5.10 -22.79 -0.34
N TYR A 55 -4.52 -22.32 -1.43
CA TYR A 55 -4.58 -23.03 -2.70
C TYR A 55 -3.94 -24.40 -2.61
N ALA A 56 -2.75 -24.50 -2.01
CA ALA A 56 -2.04 -25.77 -1.87
C ALA A 56 -2.87 -26.80 -1.05
N HIS A 57 -3.58 -26.31 -0.02
CA HIS A 57 -4.37 -27.20 0.84
C HIS A 57 -5.72 -27.58 0.25
N TYR A 58 -6.38 -26.68 -0.46
CA TYR A 58 -7.74 -26.86 -0.97
C TYR A 58 -7.86 -26.83 -2.49
N LYS A 59 -6.76 -27.06 -3.21
CA LYS A 59 -6.75 -26.90 -4.68
C LYS A 59 -7.83 -27.70 -5.41
N ASP A 60 -8.18 -28.88 -4.90
CA ASP A 60 -9.19 -29.73 -5.52
C ASP A 60 -10.61 -29.19 -5.37
N ASP A 61 -10.82 -28.26 -4.43
CA ASP A 61 -12.12 -27.63 -4.18
C ASP A 61 -12.28 -26.30 -4.93
N PHE A 62 -11.22 -25.78 -5.53
CA PHE A 62 -11.31 -24.57 -6.33
C PHE A 62 -12.06 -24.82 -7.63
N GLY A 63 -13.00 -23.94 -7.93
CA GLY A 63 -13.88 -24.09 -9.09
C GLY A 63 -15.14 -24.92 -8.83
N THR A 64 -15.25 -25.54 -7.66
CA THR A 64 -16.44 -26.30 -7.24
C THR A 64 -17.00 -25.73 -5.94
N LEU A 65 -16.37 -26.02 -4.81
CA LEU A 65 -16.81 -25.52 -3.50
C LEU A 65 -16.28 -24.12 -3.20
N ILE A 66 -15.06 -23.82 -3.65
CA ILE A 66 -14.41 -22.52 -3.49
C ILE A 66 -14.42 -21.81 -4.83
N GLU A 67 -15.25 -20.78 -4.95
CA GLU A 67 -15.36 -20.00 -6.18
C GLU A 67 -14.27 -18.93 -6.32
N GLY A 68 -13.69 -18.51 -5.20
CA GLY A 68 -12.66 -17.46 -5.21
C GLY A 68 -12.41 -16.86 -3.86
N PHE A 69 -11.80 -15.71 -3.85
CA PHE A 69 -11.53 -14.92 -2.66
C PHE A 69 -12.28 -13.60 -2.74
N PHE A 70 -12.70 -13.12 -1.59
CA PHE A 70 -13.29 -11.81 -1.44
C PHE A 70 -12.38 -10.94 -0.60
N SER A 71 -12.18 -9.71 -1.02
CA SER A 71 -11.50 -8.72 -0.20
C SER A 71 -12.32 -7.43 -0.17
N ASP A 72 -12.21 -6.70 0.92
CA ASP A 72 -12.98 -5.49 1.14
C ASP A 72 -12.06 -4.35 1.55
N GLU A 73 -12.30 -3.18 0.97
CA GLU A 73 -11.64 -1.92 1.30
C GLU A 73 -10.10 -2.01 1.39
N PRO A 74 -9.42 -2.40 0.31
CA PRO A 74 -7.96 -2.38 0.32
C PRO A 74 -7.45 -0.96 0.57
N ARG A 75 -6.49 -0.82 1.46
CA ARG A 75 -5.96 0.50 1.84
C ARG A 75 -4.68 0.80 1.07
N PHE A 76 -4.63 1.99 0.49
CA PHE A 76 -3.44 2.51 -0.18
C PHE A 76 -2.65 3.48 0.69
N GLY A 77 -3.14 3.78 1.87
CA GLY A 77 -2.47 4.61 2.85
C GLY A 77 -3.16 4.54 4.19
N ASN A 78 -2.41 4.76 5.23
CA ASN A 78 -2.92 4.87 6.59
C ASN A 78 -3.15 6.34 6.89
N GLU A 79 -4.34 6.82 6.62
CA GLU A 79 -4.69 8.19 6.92
C GLU A 79 -4.82 8.42 8.42
N LYS A 80 -4.19 9.48 8.87
CA LYS A 80 -4.34 9.97 10.22
C LYS A 80 -4.83 11.41 10.16
N GLY A 81 -6.10 11.60 10.47
CA GLY A 81 -6.72 12.91 10.41
C GLY A 81 -7.00 13.37 8.97
N THR A 82 -7.38 14.63 8.85
CA THR A 82 -7.81 15.21 7.57
C THR A 82 -6.66 15.64 6.67
N GLU A 83 -5.44 15.67 7.20
CA GLU A 83 -4.26 16.14 6.49
C GLU A 83 -3.50 15.02 5.76
N ALA A 84 -3.61 13.80 6.26
CA ALA A 84 -2.98 12.64 5.62
C ALA A 84 -3.92 12.08 4.56
N ARG A 85 -3.65 12.39 3.32
CA ARG A 85 -4.43 11.91 2.18
C ARG A 85 -3.56 11.18 1.19
N ILE A 86 -4.12 10.17 0.59
CA ILE A 86 -3.55 9.63 -0.63
C ILE A 86 -3.82 10.68 -1.71
N GLY A 87 -2.77 11.12 -2.37
CA GLY A 87 -2.92 12.06 -3.47
C GLY A 87 -3.83 11.50 -4.56
N SER A 88 -4.85 12.23 -4.86
CA SER A 88 -5.72 11.93 -5.99
C SER A 88 -5.10 12.39 -7.30
#